data_03ddfe091a2c716059d00fc4c17d9a30
#
_entry.id   03ddfe091a2c716059d00fc4c17d9a30
#
_cell.length_a   1.000
_cell.length_b   1.000
_cell.length_c   1.000
_cell.angle_alpha   90.00
_cell.angle_beta   90.00
_cell.angle_gamma   90.00
#
_symmetry.space_group_name_H-M   'P 1'
#
loop_
_entity.id
_entity.type
_entity.pdbx_description
1 polymer ?
#
loop_
_entity_poly.entity_id
_entity_poly.type
_entity_poly.pdbx_seq_one_letter_code
_entity_poly.pdbx_strand_id
1 'polypeptide(L)'
;HTFTVAATIGALKAAAEFARDMGAMDHEERFLAGARRMTDAMLEYLWVPEHERFARMAVPTEQGDYRLDMTVDAANHGIFLFGALPADDPRVLADMKAVRDHLTVKTPIGGVARYQRDYYHRIEHQDLERVPGNPWIICTLWVALHDIETATTMDELNQVLEVFDWVGQRARSSGVLPEQVHPHNGDPVSVSPLTWSHAVVVTTVLRWLLKHAELSGKPSGVVAGLARQDELR
;
A
#
# COMPACT_ATOMS: atom_id res chain seq x y z
N HIS A 1 4.98 -10.51 -10.28
CA HIS A 1 4.78 -9.19 -9.66
C HIS A 1 5.28 -9.18 -8.23
N THR A 2 5.99 -8.12 -7.85
CA THR A 2 6.47 -7.90 -6.47
C THR A 2 5.31 -7.91 -5.47
N PHE A 3 4.19 -7.25 -5.80
CA PHE A 3 2.96 -7.31 -5.01
C PHE A 3 2.49 -8.75 -4.73
N THR A 4 2.46 -9.61 -5.77
CA THR A 4 2.00 -10.99 -5.63
C THR A 4 2.94 -11.80 -4.74
N VAL A 5 4.25 -11.59 -4.86
CA VAL A 5 5.25 -12.23 -3.99
C VAL A 5 5.04 -11.81 -2.53
N ALA A 6 4.90 -10.50 -2.29
CA ALA A 6 4.63 -9.97 -0.95
C ALA A 6 3.32 -10.52 -0.35
N ALA A 7 2.24 -10.56 -1.13
CA ALA A 7 0.96 -11.14 -0.69
C ALA A 7 1.09 -12.63 -0.36
N THR A 8 1.87 -13.39 -1.12
CA THR A 8 2.12 -14.81 -0.84
C THR A 8 2.94 -14.99 0.44
N ILE A 9 3.93 -14.12 0.69
CA ILE A 9 4.70 -14.12 1.95
C ILE A 9 3.76 -13.87 3.13
N GLY A 10 2.88 -12.86 3.04
CA GLY A 10 1.88 -12.58 4.07
C GLY A 10 0.92 -13.76 4.31
N ALA A 11 0.43 -14.37 3.23
CA ALA A 11 -0.45 -15.53 3.32
C ALA A 11 0.24 -16.73 4.01
N LEU A 12 1.53 -16.97 3.73
CA LEU A 12 2.29 -18.05 4.39
C LEU A 12 2.51 -17.74 5.87
N LYS A 13 2.75 -16.49 6.26
CA LYS A 13 2.86 -16.08 7.66
C LYS A 13 1.54 -16.30 8.40
N ALA A 14 0.41 -15.86 7.83
CA ALA A 14 -0.91 -16.08 8.39
C ALA A 14 -1.25 -17.59 8.51
N ALA A 15 -0.92 -18.38 7.50
CA ALA A 15 -1.09 -19.84 7.55
C ALA A 15 -0.25 -20.50 8.67
N ALA A 16 0.94 -19.95 8.96
CA ALA A 16 1.76 -20.42 10.07
C ALA A 16 1.12 -20.11 11.43
N GLU A 17 0.52 -18.94 11.60
CA GLU A 17 -0.24 -18.58 12.82
C GLU A 17 -1.41 -19.54 13.03
N PHE A 18 -2.22 -19.80 11.99
CA PHE A 18 -3.28 -20.79 12.06
C PHE A 18 -2.77 -22.19 12.43
N ALA A 19 -1.66 -22.62 11.83
CA ALA A 19 -1.07 -23.93 12.13
C ALA A 19 -0.63 -24.01 13.60
N ARG A 20 -0.06 -22.94 14.15
CA ARG A 20 0.30 -22.83 15.57
C ARG A 20 -0.92 -22.95 16.47
N ASP A 21 -1.98 -22.21 16.20
CA ASP A 21 -3.22 -22.22 16.99
C ASP A 21 -3.89 -23.58 16.98
N MET A 22 -3.73 -24.34 15.90
CA MET A 22 -4.21 -25.72 15.76
C MET A 22 -3.25 -26.79 16.33
N GLY A 23 -2.10 -26.41 16.86
CA GLY A 23 -1.08 -27.34 17.36
C GLY A 23 -0.34 -28.11 16.25
N ALA A 24 -0.43 -27.69 14.99
CA ALA A 24 0.18 -28.35 13.83
C ALA A 24 1.60 -27.79 13.54
N MET A 25 2.54 -28.02 14.45
CA MET A 25 3.88 -27.42 14.47
C MET A 25 4.70 -27.68 13.19
N ASP A 26 4.60 -28.90 12.60
CA ASP A 26 5.30 -29.22 11.34
C ASP A 26 4.80 -28.35 10.18
N HIS A 27 3.52 -27.99 10.17
CA HIS A 27 2.94 -27.09 9.16
C HIS A 27 3.37 -25.64 9.40
N GLU A 28 3.40 -25.20 10.66
CA GLU A 28 3.92 -23.87 11.02
C GLU A 28 5.34 -23.68 10.49
N GLU A 29 6.24 -24.65 10.79
CA GLU A 29 7.64 -24.59 10.34
C GLU A 29 7.75 -24.53 8.81
N ARG A 30 6.97 -25.37 8.10
CA ARG A 30 6.94 -25.37 6.62
C ARG A 30 6.51 -24.03 6.05
N PHE A 31 5.44 -23.42 6.58
CA PHE A 31 4.94 -22.14 6.10
C PHE A 31 5.93 -21.02 6.37
N LEU A 32 6.51 -20.95 7.57
CA LEU A 32 7.56 -19.97 7.90
C LEU A 32 8.82 -20.14 7.04
N ALA A 33 9.25 -21.37 6.79
CA ALA A 33 10.37 -21.65 5.89
C ALA A 33 10.05 -21.21 4.44
N GLY A 34 8.82 -21.44 3.98
CA GLY A 34 8.34 -20.97 2.69
C GLY A 34 8.36 -19.43 2.59
N ALA A 35 7.84 -18.74 3.61
CA ALA A 35 7.84 -17.28 3.68
C ALA A 35 9.27 -16.71 3.64
N ARG A 36 10.21 -17.28 4.43
CA ARG A 36 11.62 -16.86 4.41
C ARG A 36 12.24 -17.01 3.02
N ARG A 37 12.14 -18.19 2.40
CA ARG A 37 12.69 -18.42 1.05
C ARG A 37 12.11 -17.44 0.01
N MET A 38 10.83 -17.11 0.10
CA MET A 38 10.22 -16.14 -0.82
C MET A 38 10.70 -14.71 -0.54
N THR A 39 10.93 -14.35 0.73
CA THR A 39 11.50 -13.05 1.08
C THR A 39 12.92 -12.94 0.54
N ASP A 40 13.76 -13.97 0.72
CA ASP A 40 15.15 -13.99 0.22
C ASP A 40 15.15 -13.86 -1.32
N ALA A 41 14.31 -14.62 -2.02
CA ALA A 41 14.18 -14.54 -3.47
C ALA A 41 13.64 -13.17 -3.94
N MET A 42 12.71 -12.56 -3.21
CA MET A 42 12.23 -11.21 -3.52
C MET A 42 13.38 -10.19 -3.44
N LEU A 43 14.23 -10.31 -2.43
CA LEU A 43 15.40 -9.45 -2.26
C LEU A 43 16.48 -9.70 -3.31
N GLU A 44 16.70 -10.95 -3.68
CA GLU A 44 17.71 -11.34 -4.67
C GLU A 44 17.30 -10.95 -6.11
N TYR A 45 16.03 -11.15 -6.48
CA TYR A 45 15.60 -11.05 -7.87
C TYR A 45 14.78 -9.80 -8.20
N LEU A 46 14.21 -9.10 -7.22
CA LEU A 46 13.32 -7.97 -7.45
C LEU A 46 13.82 -6.65 -6.86
N TRP A 47 14.72 -6.68 -5.86
CA TRP A 47 15.38 -5.46 -5.40
C TRP A 47 16.51 -5.09 -6.36
N VAL A 48 16.53 -3.84 -6.83
CA VAL A 48 17.52 -3.34 -7.79
C VAL A 48 18.30 -2.20 -7.14
N PRO A 49 19.49 -2.49 -6.57
CA PRO A 49 20.28 -1.51 -5.81
C PRO A 49 20.62 -0.25 -6.59
N GLU A 50 20.92 -0.38 -7.90
CA GLU A 50 21.28 0.72 -8.78
C GLU A 50 20.14 1.73 -8.98
N HIS A 51 18.91 1.28 -8.76
CA HIS A 51 17.70 2.09 -8.83
C HIS A 51 17.12 2.42 -7.45
N GLU A 52 17.68 1.89 -6.37
CA GLU A 52 17.22 2.02 -4.98
C GLU A 52 15.72 1.70 -4.84
N ARG A 53 15.21 0.68 -5.57
CA ARG A 53 13.80 0.28 -5.54
C ARG A 53 13.57 -1.13 -6.03
N PHE A 54 12.39 -1.64 -5.72
CA PHE A 54 11.93 -2.91 -6.24
C PHE A 54 11.44 -2.77 -7.69
N ALA A 55 11.72 -3.78 -8.51
CA ALA A 55 11.06 -3.93 -9.79
C ALA A 55 9.55 -4.15 -9.56
N ARG A 56 8.73 -3.67 -10.48
CA ARG A 56 7.30 -3.97 -10.51
C ARG A 56 7.06 -5.47 -10.68
N MET A 57 7.81 -6.08 -11.60
CA MET A 57 7.74 -7.52 -11.89
C MET A 57 8.97 -8.00 -12.64
N ALA A 58 9.21 -9.31 -12.60
CA ALA A 58 10.07 -10.03 -13.52
C ALA A 58 9.23 -10.59 -14.69
N VAL A 59 9.64 -10.30 -15.91
CA VAL A 59 8.95 -10.72 -17.14
C VAL A 59 9.80 -11.79 -17.82
N PRO A 60 9.31 -13.04 -17.98
CA PRO A 60 10.03 -14.09 -18.69
C PRO A 60 10.39 -13.67 -20.11
N THR A 61 11.56 -14.09 -20.60
CA THR A 61 12.01 -13.92 -21.96
C THR A 61 11.90 -15.23 -22.75
N GLU A 62 11.94 -15.16 -24.08
CA GLU A 62 11.92 -16.34 -24.95
C GLU A 62 13.15 -17.24 -24.75
N GLN A 63 14.26 -16.69 -24.26
CA GLN A 63 15.50 -17.41 -23.99
C GLN A 63 15.47 -18.18 -22.64
N GLY A 64 14.38 -18.10 -21.89
CA GLY A 64 14.23 -18.77 -20.60
C GLY A 64 14.85 -18.00 -19.43
N ASP A 65 15.26 -16.77 -19.67
CA ASP A 65 15.71 -15.79 -18.67
C ASP A 65 14.55 -14.83 -18.35
N TYR A 66 14.79 -13.76 -17.60
CA TYR A 66 13.81 -12.73 -17.30
C TYR A 66 14.41 -11.32 -17.43
N ARG A 67 13.56 -10.36 -17.73
CA ARG A 67 13.86 -8.93 -17.62
C ARG A 67 13.02 -8.30 -16.52
N LEU A 68 13.56 -7.29 -15.86
CA LEU A 68 12.85 -6.54 -14.83
C LEU A 68 12.04 -5.39 -15.45
N ASP A 69 10.79 -5.28 -15.08
CA ASP A 69 9.97 -4.09 -15.33
C ASP A 69 10.19 -3.10 -14.19
N MET A 70 10.88 -2.00 -14.50
CA MET A 70 11.24 -0.96 -13.54
C MET A 70 10.22 0.19 -13.50
N THR A 71 9.01 0.01 -14.04
CA THR A 71 7.91 0.98 -13.87
C THR A 71 7.61 1.19 -12.40
N VAL A 72 7.61 2.43 -11.91
CA VAL A 72 7.18 2.73 -10.54
C VAL A 72 5.70 2.42 -10.40
N ASP A 73 5.35 1.65 -9.40
CA ASP A 73 3.98 1.17 -9.16
C ASP A 73 3.60 1.27 -7.68
N ALA A 74 2.51 1.97 -7.39
CA ALA A 74 2.00 2.12 -6.02
C ALA A 74 1.65 0.77 -5.36
N ALA A 75 1.42 -0.29 -6.15
CA ALA A 75 1.15 -1.63 -5.63
C ALA A 75 2.34 -2.23 -4.84
N ASN A 76 3.56 -1.69 -4.99
CA ASN A 76 4.70 -2.12 -4.18
C ASN A 76 4.51 -1.84 -2.67
N HIS A 77 3.53 -1.00 -2.27
CA HIS A 77 3.11 -0.87 -0.88
C HIS A 77 2.79 -2.24 -0.23
N GLY A 78 2.41 -3.23 -1.00
CA GLY A 78 2.18 -4.60 -0.52
C GLY A 78 3.37 -5.21 0.21
N ILE A 79 4.61 -4.73 -0.04
CA ILE A 79 5.82 -5.23 0.62
C ILE A 79 5.73 -5.04 2.14
N PHE A 80 5.35 -3.86 2.60
CA PHE A 80 5.16 -3.62 4.04
C PHE A 80 3.78 -4.03 4.52
N LEU A 81 2.73 -3.81 3.73
CA LEU A 81 1.36 -4.13 4.11
C LEU A 81 1.17 -5.60 4.47
N PHE A 82 1.77 -6.50 3.69
CA PHE A 82 1.72 -7.94 3.94
C PHE A 82 2.88 -8.44 4.82
N GLY A 83 3.68 -7.53 5.35
CA GLY A 83 4.77 -7.86 6.26
C GLY A 83 5.90 -8.66 5.62
N ALA A 84 6.13 -8.53 4.29
CA ALA A 84 7.31 -9.11 3.66
C ALA A 84 8.59 -8.44 4.19
N LEU A 85 8.57 -7.10 4.33
CA LEU A 85 9.57 -6.31 5.04
C LEU A 85 8.85 -5.30 5.96
N PRO A 86 9.50 -4.80 7.03
CA PRO A 86 8.99 -3.70 7.83
C PRO A 86 8.80 -2.41 7.01
N ALA A 87 7.87 -1.55 7.42
CA ALA A 87 7.62 -0.28 6.73
C ALA A 87 8.82 0.68 6.77
N ASP A 88 9.64 0.60 7.81
CA ASP A 88 10.85 1.37 8.05
C ASP A 88 12.12 0.73 7.50
N ASP A 89 12.03 -0.43 6.82
CA ASP A 89 13.17 -1.02 6.11
C ASP A 89 13.70 -0.01 5.07
N PRO A 90 15.02 0.26 5.01
CA PRO A 90 15.59 1.26 4.10
C PRO A 90 15.19 1.07 2.64
N ARG A 91 14.97 -0.17 2.20
CA ARG A 91 14.54 -0.50 0.84
C ARG A 91 13.07 -0.14 0.60
N VAL A 92 12.21 -0.32 1.61
CA VAL A 92 10.80 0.08 1.56
C VAL A 92 10.70 1.61 1.59
N LEU A 93 11.48 2.28 2.44
CA LEU A 93 11.55 3.75 2.48
C LEU A 93 11.96 4.33 1.12
N ALA A 94 12.99 3.76 0.48
CA ALA A 94 13.48 4.19 -0.83
C ALA A 94 12.43 3.94 -1.94
N ASP A 95 11.79 2.77 -1.94
CA ASP A 95 10.75 2.42 -2.91
C ASP A 95 9.51 3.32 -2.76
N MET A 96 9.04 3.56 -1.53
CA MET A 96 7.92 4.45 -1.26
C MET A 96 8.25 5.92 -1.54
N LYS A 97 9.52 6.33 -1.39
CA LYS A 97 9.99 7.62 -1.87
C LYS A 97 9.85 7.73 -3.39
N ALA A 98 10.26 6.71 -4.14
CA ALA A 98 10.10 6.69 -5.60
C ALA A 98 8.61 6.76 -6.00
N VAL A 99 7.71 6.08 -5.26
CA VAL A 99 6.26 6.20 -5.46
C VAL A 99 5.81 7.66 -5.31
N ARG A 100 6.22 8.36 -4.24
CA ARG A 100 5.88 9.78 -4.04
C ARG A 100 6.43 10.68 -5.14
N ASP A 101 7.70 10.51 -5.48
CA ASP A 101 8.39 11.38 -6.45
C ASP A 101 7.79 11.27 -7.85
N HIS A 102 7.39 10.06 -8.26
CA HIS A 102 6.97 9.75 -9.63
C HIS A 102 5.47 9.60 -9.83
N LEU A 103 4.70 9.31 -8.78
CA LEU A 103 3.27 9.03 -8.92
C LEU A 103 2.38 10.11 -8.30
N THR A 104 2.91 11.05 -7.52
CA THR A 104 2.12 12.19 -7.06
C THR A 104 1.70 13.05 -8.24
N VAL A 105 0.40 13.27 -8.36
CA VAL A 105 -0.19 14.13 -9.40
C VAL A 105 0.06 15.59 -9.04
N LYS A 106 0.85 16.29 -9.87
CA LYS A 106 1.32 17.66 -9.62
C LYS A 106 0.33 18.71 -10.16
N THR A 107 -0.93 18.60 -9.73
CA THR A 107 -2.01 19.58 -10.01
C THR A 107 -2.60 20.07 -8.69
N PRO A 108 -3.49 21.08 -8.68
CA PRO A 108 -4.19 21.48 -7.47
C PRO A 108 -5.09 20.38 -6.86
N ILE A 109 -5.42 19.33 -7.64
CA ILE A 109 -6.16 18.18 -7.16
C ILE A 109 -5.29 17.26 -6.32
N GLY A 110 -4.03 17.04 -6.72
CA GLY A 110 -3.13 16.13 -6.01
C GLY A 110 -3.53 14.66 -6.12
N GLY A 111 -3.16 13.88 -5.09
CA GLY A 111 -3.36 12.44 -5.05
C GLY A 111 -2.26 11.65 -5.76
N VAL A 112 -2.38 10.33 -5.78
CA VAL A 112 -1.35 9.40 -6.27
C VAL A 112 -1.90 8.54 -7.40
N ALA A 113 -1.18 8.51 -8.54
CA ALA A 113 -1.49 7.62 -9.66
C ALA A 113 -1.11 6.17 -9.33
N ARG A 114 -1.69 5.21 -10.06
CA ARG A 114 -1.46 3.79 -9.82
C ARG A 114 -0.04 3.36 -10.19
N TYR A 115 0.40 3.69 -11.38
CA TYR A 115 1.78 3.45 -11.87
C TYR A 115 2.18 4.49 -12.92
N GLN A 116 3.46 4.61 -13.19
CA GLN A 116 3.97 5.55 -14.19
C GLN A 116 3.33 5.33 -15.56
N ARG A 117 2.79 6.41 -16.13
CA ARG A 117 2.11 6.40 -17.44
C ARG A 117 0.90 5.48 -17.49
N ASP A 118 0.16 5.38 -16.36
CA ASP A 118 -1.09 4.62 -16.32
C ASP A 118 -2.05 5.09 -17.42
N TYR A 119 -2.42 4.18 -18.30
CA TYR A 119 -3.29 4.46 -19.44
C TYR A 119 -4.79 4.20 -19.16
N TYR A 120 -5.09 3.59 -18.00
CA TYR A 120 -6.46 3.17 -17.69
C TYR A 120 -7.33 4.38 -17.34
N HIS A 121 -8.33 4.66 -18.18
CA HIS A 121 -9.19 5.85 -18.13
C HIS A 121 -8.43 7.18 -18.11
N ARG A 122 -7.20 7.20 -18.65
CA ARG A 122 -6.33 8.37 -18.62
C ARG A 122 -6.99 9.60 -19.20
N ILE A 123 -6.96 10.70 -18.45
CA ILE A 123 -7.44 12.02 -18.85
C ILE A 123 -6.31 12.85 -19.47
N GLU A 124 -5.14 12.90 -18.83
CA GLU A 124 -4.00 13.67 -19.33
C GLU A 124 -3.17 12.82 -20.31
N HIS A 125 -2.85 13.38 -21.49
CA HIS A 125 -2.12 12.68 -22.54
C HIS A 125 -0.79 13.34 -22.95
N GLN A 126 -0.56 14.60 -22.52
CA GLN A 126 0.58 15.41 -22.97
C GLN A 126 1.67 15.49 -21.92
N ASP A 127 1.32 15.81 -20.67
CA ASP A 127 2.28 16.04 -19.57
C ASP A 127 2.26 14.87 -18.57
N LEU A 128 2.82 13.75 -18.97
CA LEU A 128 2.87 12.53 -18.15
C LEU A 128 3.94 12.57 -17.04
N GLU A 129 4.80 13.58 -17.02
CA GLU A 129 5.72 13.83 -15.90
C GLU A 129 5.01 14.57 -14.75
N ARG A 130 4.06 15.43 -15.09
CA ARG A 130 3.23 16.15 -14.12
C ARG A 130 2.02 15.34 -13.68
N VAL A 131 1.41 14.59 -14.59
CA VAL A 131 0.23 13.76 -14.37
C VAL A 131 0.51 12.35 -14.89
N PRO A 132 1.18 11.49 -14.09
CA PRO A 132 1.59 10.14 -14.53
C PRO A 132 0.42 9.20 -14.79
N GLY A 133 -0.77 9.56 -14.33
CA GLY A 133 -2.05 8.90 -14.48
C GLY A 133 -3.10 9.64 -13.67
N ASN A 134 -4.34 9.20 -13.70
CA ASN A 134 -5.36 9.78 -12.81
C ASN A 134 -5.03 9.45 -11.35
N PRO A 135 -5.35 10.34 -10.38
CA PRO A 135 -5.24 9.99 -8.96
C PRO A 135 -6.25 8.89 -8.59
N TRP A 136 -5.79 7.89 -7.86
CA TRP A 136 -6.60 6.82 -7.32
C TRP A 136 -6.84 7.01 -5.82
N ILE A 137 -8.08 6.79 -5.36
CA ILE A 137 -8.40 6.84 -3.93
C ILE A 137 -7.52 5.86 -3.16
N ILE A 138 -7.45 4.60 -3.61
CA ILE A 138 -6.68 3.56 -2.92
C ILE A 138 -5.17 3.84 -2.93
N CYS A 139 -4.59 4.30 -4.04
CA CYS A 139 -3.15 4.55 -4.13
C CYS A 139 -2.73 5.72 -3.23
N THR A 140 -3.56 6.76 -3.14
CA THR A 140 -3.34 7.88 -2.23
C THR A 140 -3.37 7.41 -0.76
N LEU A 141 -4.31 6.53 -0.42
CA LEU A 141 -4.41 5.93 0.92
C LEU A 141 -3.28 4.95 1.22
N TRP A 142 -2.72 4.24 0.22
CA TRP A 142 -1.57 3.36 0.42
C TRP A 142 -0.30 4.13 0.80
N VAL A 143 -0.12 5.31 0.25
CA VAL A 143 0.96 6.22 0.67
C VAL A 143 0.71 6.70 2.10
N ALA A 144 -0.52 7.09 2.43
CA ALA A 144 -0.90 7.48 3.78
C ALA A 144 -0.72 6.35 4.81
N LEU A 145 -1.00 5.10 4.44
CA LEU A 145 -0.72 3.93 5.29
C LEU A 145 0.76 3.80 5.62
N HIS A 146 1.64 4.03 4.64
CA HIS A 146 3.08 4.03 4.90
C HIS A 146 3.48 5.15 5.86
N ASP A 147 2.91 6.37 5.69
CA ASP A 147 3.17 7.48 6.60
C ASP A 147 2.71 7.18 8.03
N ILE A 148 1.56 6.52 8.20
CA ILE A 148 1.07 6.05 9.50
C ILE A 148 2.04 5.04 10.14
N GLU A 149 2.46 4.01 9.37
CA GLU A 149 3.32 2.95 9.90
C GLU A 149 4.70 3.49 10.32
N THR A 150 5.22 4.48 9.60
CA THR A 150 6.54 5.05 9.85
C THR A 150 6.53 6.25 10.80
N ALA A 151 5.35 6.79 11.14
CA ALA A 151 5.25 7.92 12.07
C ALA A 151 5.84 7.58 13.44
N THR A 152 6.69 8.46 13.94
CA THR A 152 7.34 8.38 15.26
C THR A 152 6.85 9.45 16.22
N THR A 153 6.16 10.46 15.70
CA THR A 153 5.60 11.59 16.46
C THR A 153 4.12 11.81 16.12
N MET A 154 3.42 12.46 17.04
CA MET A 154 2.01 12.87 16.81
C MET A 154 1.88 13.88 15.66
N ASP A 155 2.87 14.75 15.46
CA ASP A 155 2.84 15.73 14.40
C ASP A 155 2.96 15.05 13.02
N GLU A 156 3.85 14.07 12.87
CA GLU A 156 3.94 13.25 11.67
C GLU A 156 2.64 12.49 11.40
N LEU A 157 2.09 11.85 12.43
CA LEU A 157 0.83 11.12 12.29
C LEU A 157 -0.34 12.03 11.88
N ASN A 158 -0.41 13.24 12.44
CA ASN A 158 -1.48 14.19 12.16
C ASN A 158 -1.44 14.75 10.74
N GLN A 159 -0.28 14.74 10.04
CA GLN A 159 -0.20 15.12 8.62
C GLN A 159 -1.08 14.23 7.74
N VAL A 160 -1.31 12.99 8.14
CA VAL A 160 -2.19 12.06 7.41
C VAL A 160 -3.65 12.52 7.39
N LEU A 161 -4.09 13.35 8.33
CA LEU A 161 -5.46 13.90 8.36
C LEU A 161 -5.79 14.70 7.09
N GLU A 162 -4.79 15.33 6.46
CA GLU A 162 -4.95 16.02 5.17
C GLU A 162 -5.38 15.04 4.05
N VAL A 163 -4.92 13.79 4.12
CA VAL A 163 -5.32 12.76 3.16
C VAL A 163 -6.77 12.33 3.39
N PHE A 164 -7.22 12.24 4.64
CA PHE A 164 -8.63 11.96 4.93
C PHE A 164 -9.54 13.10 4.46
N ASP A 165 -9.14 14.35 4.65
CA ASP A 165 -9.85 15.52 4.11
C ASP A 165 -9.88 15.48 2.59
N TRP A 166 -8.75 15.14 1.95
CA TRP A 166 -8.68 14.97 0.50
C TRP A 166 -9.67 13.91 0.00
N VAL A 167 -9.76 12.76 0.65
CA VAL A 167 -10.72 11.69 0.31
C VAL A 167 -12.16 12.17 0.52
N GLY A 168 -12.44 12.84 1.64
CA GLY A 168 -13.75 13.40 1.94
C GLY A 168 -14.25 14.38 0.88
N GLN A 169 -13.37 15.25 0.39
CA GLN A 169 -13.66 16.20 -0.69
C GLN A 169 -13.90 15.54 -2.05
N ARG A 170 -13.45 14.29 -2.25
CA ARG A 170 -13.64 13.51 -3.48
C ARG A 170 -14.81 12.52 -3.39
N ALA A 171 -15.44 12.41 -2.21
CA ALA A 171 -16.67 11.66 -2.06
C ALA A 171 -17.84 12.40 -2.76
N ARG A 172 -18.74 11.63 -3.34
CA ARG A 172 -20.02 12.18 -3.85
C ARG A 172 -20.87 12.69 -2.69
N SER A 173 -21.89 13.50 -2.98
CA SER A 173 -22.82 14.01 -1.96
C SER A 173 -23.52 12.92 -1.14
N SER A 174 -23.58 11.69 -1.66
CA SER A 174 -24.07 10.49 -0.97
C SER A 174 -23.02 9.81 -0.06
N GLY A 175 -21.79 10.32 0.01
CA GLY A 175 -20.66 9.69 0.72
C GLY A 175 -19.97 8.57 -0.07
N VAL A 176 -20.42 8.30 -1.31
CA VAL A 176 -19.85 7.25 -2.15
C VAL A 176 -18.51 7.67 -2.73
N LEU A 177 -17.51 6.77 -2.67
CA LEU A 177 -16.18 6.97 -3.22
C LEU A 177 -16.03 6.32 -4.60
N PRO A 178 -15.45 7.05 -5.57
CA PRO A 178 -15.06 6.51 -6.86
C PRO A 178 -13.78 5.67 -6.78
N GLU A 179 -13.42 5.05 -7.89
CA GLU A 179 -12.10 4.43 -8.08
C GLU A 179 -11.02 5.49 -8.24
N GLN A 180 -11.24 6.40 -9.18
CA GLN A 180 -10.30 7.44 -9.60
C GLN A 180 -10.98 8.81 -9.57
N VAL A 181 -10.16 9.85 -9.62
CA VAL A 181 -10.63 11.22 -9.77
C VAL A 181 -9.94 11.91 -10.95
N HIS A 182 -10.64 12.86 -11.55
CA HIS A 182 -10.13 13.66 -12.65
C HIS A 182 -8.98 14.56 -12.16
N PRO A 183 -7.77 14.51 -12.78
CA PRO A 183 -6.58 15.18 -12.25
C PRO A 183 -6.64 16.70 -12.24
N HIS A 184 -7.59 17.34 -12.95
CA HIS A 184 -7.65 18.80 -13.06
C HIS A 184 -8.88 19.42 -12.36
N ASN A 185 -9.99 18.69 -12.19
CA ASN A 185 -11.19 19.22 -11.54
C ASN A 185 -11.70 18.39 -10.36
N GLY A 186 -11.13 17.17 -10.14
CA GLY A 186 -11.48 16.33 -9.00
C GLY A 186 -12.78 15.54 -9.15
N ASP A 187 -13.44 15.57 -10.32
CA ASP A 187 -14.65 14.80 -10.58
C ASP A 187 -14.37 13.29 -10.52
N PRO A 188 -15.37 12.48 -10.14
CA PRO A 188 -15.26 11.02 -10.19
C PRO A 188 -14.96 10.51 -11.60
N VAL A 189 -13.99 9.62 -11.72
CA VAL A 189 -13.64 8.91 -12.95
C VAL A 189 -13.71 7.41 -12.70
N SER A 190 -14.05 6.63 -13.76
CA SER A 190 -14.19 5.19 -13.70
C SER A 190 -15.35 4.73 -12.78
N VAL A 191 -15.21 3.59 -12.11
CA VAL A 191 -16.27 2.95 -11.33
C VAL A 191 -16.60 3.73 -10.06
N SER A 192 -17.90 3.95 -9.82
CA SER A 192 -18.40 4.57 -8.58
C SER A 192 -19.81 3.98 -8.27
N PRO A 193 -20.03 3.36 -7.10
CA PRO A 193 -19.10 3.13 -6.00
C PRO A 193 -18.02 2.09 -6.29
N LEU A 194 -16.85 2.24 -5.66
CA LEU A 194 -15.86 1.16 -5.58
C LEU A 194 -15.73 0.69 -4.13
N THR A 195 -16.14 -0.54 -3.86
CA THR A 195 -16.03 -1.14 -2.51
C THR A 195 -14.61 -1.13 -1.98
N TRP A 196 -13.62 -1.34 -2.84
CA TRP A 196 -12.21 -1.30 -2.45
C TRP A 196 -11.78 0.07 -1.91
N SER A 197 -12.21 1.16 -2.53
CA SER A 197 -11.96 2.52 -2.01
C SER A 197 -12.48 2.69 -0.59
N HIS A 198 -13.71 2.25 -0.33
CA HIS A 198 -14.30 2.30 1.01
C HIS A 198 -13.57 1.40 2.01
N ALA A 199 -13.21 0.18 1.63
CA ALA A 199 -12.48 -0.75 2.50
C ALA A 199 -11.11 -0.20 2.91
N VAL A 200 -10.37 0.40 1.96
CA VAL A 200 -9.05 0.98 2.27
C VAL A 200 -9.19 2.22 3.16
N VAL A 201 -10.23 3.06 3.01
CA VAL A 201 -10.50 4.15 3.98
C VAL A 201 -10.66 3.60 5.38
N VAL A 202 -11.52 2.59 5.56
CA VAL A 202 -11.74 1.98 6.89
C VAL A 202 -10.43 1.45 7.47
N THR A 203 -9.66 0.71 6.66
CA THR A 203 -8.35 0.18 7.10
C THR A 203 -7.40 1.31 7.50
N THR A 204 -7.29 2.37 6.70
CA THR A 204 -6.39 3.49 6.97
C THR A 204 -6.77 4.23 8.25
N VAL A 205 -8.09 4.47 8.47
CA VAL A 205 -8.58 5.11 9.70
C VAL A 205 -8.28 4.24 10.92
N LEU A 206 -8.51 2.91 10.83
CA LEU A 206 -8.21 2.00 11.94
C LEU A 206 -6.71 1.99 12.26
N ARG A 207 -5.84 1.97 11.26
CA ARG A 207 -4.38 2.02 11.46
C ARG A 207 -3.95 3.35 12.08
N TRP A 208 -4.54 4.47 11.65
CA TRP A 208 -4.30 5.77 12.25
C TRP A 208 -4.70 5.78 13.74
N LEU A 209 -5.87 5.25 14.07
CA LEU A 209 -6.35 5.18 15.47
C LEU A 209 -5.44 4.30 16.34
N LEU A 210 -4.95 3.17 15.82
CA LEU A 210 -4.00 2.30 16.51
C LEU A 210 -2.68 3.02 16.76
N LYS A 211 -2.13 3.68 15.74
CA LYS A 211 -0.88 4.44 15.86
C LYS A 211 -1.02 5.64 16.80
N HIS A 212 -2.17 6.32 16.74
CA HIS A 212 -2.48 7.41 17.67
C HIS A 212 -2.51 6.92 19.13
N ALA A 213 -3.12 5.76 19.40
CA ALA A 213 -3.13 5.18 20.73
C ALA A 213 -1.71 4.81 21.20
N GLU A 214 -0.89 4.24 20.33
CA GLU A 214 0.52 3.92 20.57
C GLU A 214 1.31 5.17 20.97
N LEU A 215 1.30 6.21 20.13
CA LEU A 215 2.08 7.43 20.33
C LEU A 215 1.58 8.30 21.48
N SER A 216 0.27 8.34 21.74
CA SER A 216 -0.32 9.14 22.83
C SER A 216 -0.28 8.44 24.18
N GLY A 217 -0.05 7.13 24.23
CA GLY A 217 -0.17 6.30 25.43
C GLY A 217 -1.61 6.19 25.96
N LYS A 218 -2.61 6.59 25.16
CA LYS A 218 -4.03 6.59 25.55
C LYS A 218 -4.80 5.62 24.65
N PRO A 219 -5.36 4.53 25.18
CA PRO A 219 -6.21 3.64 24.39
C PRO A 219 -7.42 4.43 23.86
N SER A 220 -7.63 4.45 22.56
CA SER A 220 -8.90 4.92 22.00
C SER A 220 -10.01 3.90 22.36
N GLY A 221 -11.25 4.36 22.55
CA GLY A 221 -12.38 3.45 22.81
C GLY A 221 -12.57 2.39 21.72
N VAL A 222 -12.18 2.69 20.48
CA VAL A 222 -12.17 1.76 19.35
C VAL A 222 -11.08 0.70 19.52
N VAL A 223 -9.87 1.09 19.93
CA VAL A 223 -8.75 0.17 20.21
C VAL A 223 -9.07 -0.75 21.38
N ALA A 224 -9.69 -0.23 22.43
CA ALA A 224 -10.15 -1.04 23.57
C ALA A 224 -11.26 -2.03 23.18
N GLY A 225 -12.08 -1.72 22.19
CA GLY A 225 -13.09 -2.62 21.64
C GLY A 225 -12.48 -3.76 20.80
N LEU A 226 -11.46 -3.46 20.01
CA LEU A 226 -10.73 -4.45 19.20
C LEU A 226 -9.89 -5.39 20.07
N ALA A 227 -9.17 -4.86 21.06
CA ALA A 227 -8.38 -5.66 22.01
C ALA A 227 -9.24 -6.64 22.84
N ARG A 228 -10.47 -6.26 23.22
CA ARG A 228 -11.39 -7.18 23.90
C ARG A 228 -11.92 -8.31 23.00
N GLN A 229 -11.91 -8.14 21.68
CA GLN A 229 -12.29 -9.21 20.78
C GLN A 229 -11.18 -10.27 20.63
N ASP A 230 -9.92 -9.88 20.78
CA ASP A 230 -8.78 -10.80 20.77
C ASP A 230 -8.66 -11.60 22.09
N GLU A 231 -9.11 -11.04 23.22
CA GLU A 231 -9.20 -11.76 24.52
C GLU A 231 -10.36 -12.77 24.59
N LEU A 232 -11.32 -12.68 23.68
CA LEU A 232 -12.50 -13.57 23.63
C LEU A 232 -12.38 -14.68 22.57
N ARG A 233 -11.25 -14.81 21.91
CA ARG A 233 -10.92 -15.88 20.95
C ARG A 233 -9.86 -16.80 21.52
#